data_93bfe1a661e25509d13814d13b03d48e
#
_entry.id   93bfe1a661e25509d13814d13b03d48e
#
_cell.length_a   1.000
_cell.length_b   1.000
_cell.length_c   1.000
_cell.angle_alpha   90.00
_cell.angle_beta   90.00
_cell.angle_gamma   90.00
#
_symmetry.space_group_name_H-M   'P 1'
#
loop_
_entity.id
_entity.type
_entity.pdbx_description
1 polymer ?
#
loop_
_entity_poly.entity_id
_entity_poly.type
_entity_poly.pdbx_seq_one_letter_code
_entity_poly.pdbx_strand_id
1 'polypeptide(L)'
;ARLPIYVLFSSMFFGKYAMIVCYSMYLLGIIIAITTAFILSKIDGSKATHALLIELPEYKTPSAHTIAIYVWQKIKDYLTKAGTVIFIASILMWAILNFGPHGYVTDISESFGSVIGRLIVPVFQPVGLGYWQIIVALIAGIAAKEVVVSSCSVLFGIQNITTAHGMTAMVASLGAIGFGPANAYALMTFCLLYVPCTATIATIHRELQSWKSTGFILLYQLCTAWIISFVVYHIASLFLSLIHI
;
A
#
# COMPACT_ATOMS: atom_id res chain seq x y z
N ALA A 1 7.39 -1.21 -5.65
CA ALA A 1 6.66 -2.06 -4.70
C ALA A 1 5.13 -2.02 -4.86
N ARG A 2 4.53 -0.95 -5.42
CA ARG A 2 3.06 -0.80 -5.59
C ARG A 2 2.56 -1.26 -6.95
N LEU A 3 3.43 -1.31 -7.96
CA LEU A 3 3.10 -1.64 -9.34
C LEU A 3 2.37 -2.98 -9.51
N PRO A 4 2.76 -4.08 -8.84
CA PRO A 4 2.07 -5.36 -8.97
C PRO A 4 0.58 -5.29 -8.61
N ILE A 5 0.21 -4.52 -7.58
CA ILE A 5 -1.18 -4.32 -7.17
C ILE A 5 -1.96 -3.62 -8.29
N TYR A 6 -1.39 -2.54 -8.86
CA TYR A 6 -2.06 -1.77 -9.91
C TYR A 6 -2.26 -2.60 -11.17
N VAL A 7 -1.20 -3.28 -11.63
CA VAL A 7 -1.28 -4.12 -12.83
C VAL A 7 -2.29 -5.24 -12.66
N LEU A 8 -2.29 -5.91 -11.49
CA LEU A 8 -3.20 -7.01 -11.24
C LEU A 8 -4.65 -6.55 -11.20
N PHE A 9 -4.99 -5.62 -10.31
CA PHE A 9 -6.38 -5.17 -10.16
C PHE A 9 -6.90 -4.42 -11.39
N SER A 10 -6.05 -3.67 -12.10
CA SER A 10 -6.45 -3.01 -13.33
C SER A 10 -6.71 -4.01 -14.45
N SER A 11 -5.89 -5.05 -14.61
CA SER A 11 -6.12 -6.09 -15.62
C SER A 11 -7.36 -6.93 -15.32
N MET A 12 -7.65 -7.21 -14.04
CA MET A 12 -8.82 -7.96 -13.61
C MET A 12 -10.13 -7.24 -13.86
N PHE A 13 -10.22 -5.96 -13.51
CA PHE A 13 -11.48 -5.22 -13.49
C PHE A 13 -11.68 -4.28 -14.69
N PHE A 14 -10.62 -3.85 -15.36
CA PHE A 14 -10.70 -2.84 -16.41
C PHE A 14 -10.28 -3.32 -17.80
N GLY A 15 -9.78 -4.55 -17.95
CA GLY A 15 -9.50 -5.20 -19.23
C GLY A 15 -8.73 -4.28 -20.21
N LYS A 16 -9.39 -3.83 -21.27
CA LYS A 16 -8.80 -2.96 -22.31
C LYS A 16 -8.27 -1.62 -21.78
N TYR A 17 -8.83 -1.12 -20.69
CA TYR A 17 -8.45 0.16 -20.07
C TYR A 17 -7.44 0.03 -18.94
N ALA A 18 -6.95 -1.18 -18.67
CA ALA A 18 -6.01 -1.45 -17.57
C ALA A 18 -4.78 -0.53 -17.58
N MET A 19 -4.20 -0.29 -18.75
CA MET A 19 -3.04 0.60 -18.88
C MET A 19 -3.36 2.05 -18.51
N ILE A 20 -4.51 2.56 -18.95
CA ILE A 20 -4.97 3.93 -18.64
C ILE A 20 -5.22 4.06 -17.14
N VAL A 21 -5.84 3.05 -16.54
CA VAL A 21 -6.10 3.00 -15.09
C VAL A 21 -4.80 2.97 -14.30
N CYS A 22 -3.82 2.16 -14.69
CA CYS A 22 -2.49 2.17 -14.07
C CYS A 22 -1.82 3.55 -14.15
N TYR A 23 -1.89 4.19 -15.32
CA TYR A 23 -1.30 5.51 -15.52
C TYR A 23 -2.02 6.58 -14.68
N SER A 24 -3.34 6.50 -14.56
CA SER A 24 -4.13 7.41 -13.72
C SER A 24 -3.72 7.38 -12.25
N MET A 25 -3.26 6.21 -11.74
CA MET A 25 -2.73 6.10 -10.36
C MET A 25 -1.46 6.94 -10.18
N TYR A 26 -0.57 6.97 -11.18
CA TYR A 26 0.63 7.82 -11.12
C TYR A 26 0.28 9.30 -11.13
N LEU A 27 -0.63 9.72 -12.02
CA LEU A 27 -1.10 11.10 -12.07
C LEU A 27 -1.78 11.51 -10.75
N LEU A 28 -2.64 10.65 -10.22
CA LEU A 28 -3.29 10.87 -8.94
C LEU A 28 -2.26 11.07 -7.82
N GLY A 29 -1.24 10.22 -7.77
CA GLY A 29 -0.16 10.34 -6.79
C GLY A 29 0.59 11.66 -6.88
N ILE A 30 0.90 12.13 -8.09
CA ILE A 30 1.57 13.42 -8.33
C ILE A 30 0.69 14.60 -7.88
N ILE A 31 -0.59 14.59 -8.26
CA ILE A 31 -1.54 15.65 -7.89
C ILE A 31 -1.65 15.74 -6.36
N ILE A 32 -1.81 14.61 -5.68
CA ILE A 32 -1.91 14.58 -4.22
C ILE A 32 -0.61 15.05 -3.57
N ALA A 33 0.55 14.64 -4.08
CA ALA A 33 1.84 15.08 -3.55
C ALA A 33 2.02 16.59 -3.66
N ILE A 34 1.70 17.19 -4.81
CA ILE A 34 1.76 18.64 -5.02
C ILE A 34 0.78 19.36 -4.10
N THR A 35 -0.46 18.89 -4.01
CA THR A 35 -1.50 19.47 -3.16
C THR A 35 -1.08 19.42 -1.69
N THR A 36 -0.57 18.29 -1.23
CA THR A 36 -0.07 18.10 0.14
C THR A 36 1.10 19.03 0.42
N ALA A 37 2.08 19.11 -0.48
CA ALA A 37 3.24 20.00 -0.33
C ALA A 37 2.82 21.46 -0.24
N PHE A 38 1.85 21.87 -1.07
CA PHE A 38 1.32 23.24 -1.06
C PHE A 38 0.61 23.57 0.26
N ILE A 39 -0.23 22.66 0.76
CA ILE A 39 -0.95 22.84 2.03
C ILE A 39 0.05 22.92 3.19
N LEU A 40 1.01 22.00 3.27
CA LEU A 40 2.02 21.98 4.34
C LEU A 40 2.90 23.23 4.30
N SER A 41 3.33 23.67 3.12
CA SER A 41 4.10 24.91 2.96
C SER A 41 3.36 26.14 3.46
N LYS A 42 2.01 26.18 3.30
CA LYS A 42 1.18 27.26 3.82
C LYS A 42 1.03 27.23 5.35
N ILE A 43 0.96 26.04 5.92
CA ILE A 43 0.80 25.84 7.38
C ILE A 43 2.10 26.15 8.10
N ASP A 44 3.22 25.70 7.55
CA ASP A 44 4.54 25.84 8.18
C ASP A 44 5.06 27.28 8.18
N GLY A 45 4.52 28.17 7.30
CA GLY A 45 4.80 29.60 7.30
C GLY A 45 6.29 29.98 7.22
N SER A 46 7.16 29.00 7.19
CA SER A 46 8.61 29.14 7.17
C SER A 46 9.07 29.64 5.81
N LYS A 47 9.17 30.95 5.66
CA LYS A 47 9.94 31.58 4.59
C LYS A 47 11.44 31.40 4.84
N ALA A 48 11.87 30.17 5.08
CA ALA A 48 13.30 29.88 5.19
C ALA A 48 13.92 29.95 3.78
N THR A 49 14.18 31.16 3.34
CA THR A 49 15.17 31.42 2.28
C THR A 49 16.56 31.12 2.86
N HIS A 50 16.81 29.86 3.15
CA HIS A 50 18.19 29.43 3.31
C HIS A 50 18.79 29.43 1.90
N ALA A 51 19.43 30.53 1.55
CA ALA A 51 20.38 30.50 0.46
C ALA A 51 21.43 29.45 0.82
N LEU A 52 21.29 28.25 0.30
CA LEU A 52 22.30 27.20 0.39
C LEU A 52 23.48 27.67 -0.46
N LEU A 53 24.38 28.46 0.16
CA LEU A 53 25.71 28.73 -0.40
C LEU A 53 26.55 27.46 -0.21
N ILE A 54 26.32 26.48 -1.07
CA ILE A 54 27.20 25.33 -1.20
C ILE A 54 28.22 25.68 -2.26
N GLU A 55 29.48 25.77 -1.87
CA GLU A 55 30.56 25.80 -2.84
C GLU A 55 30.46 24.54 -3.69
N LEU A 56 30.39 24.72 -5.02
CA LEU A 56 30.31 23.59 -5.95
C LEU A 56 31.64 22.84 -5.87
N PRO A 57 31.63 21.56 -5.43
CA PRO A 57 32.85 20.78 -5.39
C PRO A 57 33.38 20.58 -6.80
N GLU A 58 34.71 20.54 -6.93
CA GLU A 58 35.37 20.24 -8.19
C GLU A 58 34.90 18.91 -8.77
N TYR A 59 34.61 18.86 -10.05
CA TYR A 59 34.26 17.63 -10.74
C TYR A 59 35.46 16.68 -10.76
N LYS A 60 35.41 15.62 -9.97
CA LYS A 60 36.42 14.55 -9.99
C LYS A 60 35.81 13.30 -10.60
N THR A 61 36.57 12.61 -11.46
CA THR A 61 36.16 11.31 -12.00
C THR A 61 36.00 10.32 -10.83
N PRO A 62 34.82 9.68 -10.71
CA PRO A 62 34.59 8.76 -9.60
C PRO A 62 35.47 7.51 -9.75
N SER A 63 36.14 7.09 -8.67
CA SER A 63 36.92 5.86 -8.61
C SER A 63 36.00 4.64 -8.64
N ALA A 64 36.21 3.71 -9.58
CA ALA A 64 35.44 2.48 -9.66
C ALA A 64 35.49 1.66 -8.37
N HIS A 65 36.62 1.65 -7.66
CA HIS A 65 36.78 0.97 -6.38
C HIS A 65 35.91 1.59 -5.29
N THR A 66 35.88 2.92 -5.19
CA THR A 66 35.03 3.63 -4.21
C THR A 66 33.56 3.41 -4.49
N ILE A 67 33.15 3.43 -5.76
CA ILE A 67 31.78 3.13 -6.19
C ILE A 67 31.40 1.70 -5.77
N ALA A 68 32.26 0.71 -6.05
CA ALA A 68 31.99 -0.68 -5.74
C ALA A 68 31.80 -0.89 -4.21
N ILE A 69 32.67 -0.30 -3.37
CA ILE A 69 32.54 -0.37 -1.91
C ILE A 69 31.24 0.29 -1.45
N TYR A 70 30.92 1.48 -1.95
CA TYR A 70 29.71 2.20 -1.58
C TYR A 70 28.45 1.42 -1.96
N VAL A 71 28.38 0.92 -3.17
CA VAL A 71 27.27 0.10 -3.66
C VAL A 71 27.12 -1.17 -2.83
N TRP A 72 28.23 -1.86 -2.56
CA TRP A 72 28.23 -3.07 -1.72
C TRP A 72 27.72 -2.79 -0.31
N GLN A 73 28.17 -1.72 0.33
CA GLN A 73 27.67 -1.31 1.65
C GLN A 73 26.17 -1.03 1.63
N LYS A 74 25.67 -0.32 0.61
CA LYS A 74 24.23 -0.04 0.45
C LYS A 74 23.42 -1.31 0.24
N ILE A 75 23.91 -2.23 -0.58
CA ILE A 75 23.25 -3.54 -0.81
C ILE A 75 23.25 -4.35 0.49
N LYS A 76 24.37 -4.44 1.19
CA LYS A 76 24.47 -5.17 2.45
C LYS A 76 23.52 -4.59 3.51
N ASP A 77 23.51 -3.27 3.68
CA ASP A 77 22.61 -2.59 4.60
C ASP A 77 21.14 -2.84 4.26
N TYR A 78 20.80 -2.79 2.98
CA TYR A 78 19.45 -3.08 2.50
C TYR A 78 19.05 -4.54 2.78
N LEU A 79 19.88 -5.50 2.40
CA LEU A 79 19.61 -6.93 2.60
C LEU A 79 19.50 -7.29 4.08
N THR A 80 20.36 -6.74 4.93
CA THR A 80 20.31 -7.01 6.37
C THR A 80 19.06 -6.43 7.00
N LYS A 81 18.73 -5.17 6.73
CA LYS A 81 17.54 -4.51 7.28
C LYS A 81 16.24 -5.06 6.71
N ALA A 82 16.16 -5.22 5.39
CA ALA A 82 14.96 -5.74 4.74
C ALA A 82 14.72 -7.21 5.10
N GLY A 83 15.77 -8.03 5.11
CA GLY A 83 15.68 -9.45 5.45
C GLY A 83 15.15 -9.67 6.86
N THR A 84 15.73 -9.01 7.85
CA THR A 84 15.30 -9.18 9.26
C THR A 84 13.89 -8.65 9.52
N VAL A 85 13.58 -7.44 9.05
CA VAL A 85 12.27 -6.81 9.28
C VAL A 85 11.17 -7.57 8.54
N ILE A 86 11.40 -7.94 7.28
CA ILE A 86 10.42 -8.70 6.49
C ILE A 86 10.22 -10.09 7.09
N PHE A 87 11.29 -10.76 7.54
CA PHE A 87 11.21 -12.09 8.14
C PHE A 87 10.36 -12.08 9.43
N ILE A 88 10.64 -11.13 10.34
CA ILE A 88 9.86 -10.99 11.58
C ILE A 88 8.41 -10.64 11.29
N ALA A 89 8.17 -9.70 10.36
CA ALA A 89 6.83 -9.31 9.95
C ALA A 89 6.06 -10.48 9.31
N SER A 90 6.74 -11.32 8.52
CA SER A 90 6.12 -12.51 7.92
C SER A 90 5.74 -13.55 8.95
N ILE A 91 6.59 -13.80 9.96
CA ILE A 91 6.26 -14.71 11.07
C ILE A 91 5.06 -14.18 11.86
N LEU A 92 5.04 -12.89 12.17
CA LEU A 92 3.95 -12.27 12.90
C LEU A 92 2.63 -12.34 12.12
N MET A 93 2.66 -12.05 10.82
CA MET A 93 1.49 -12.19 9.94
C MET A 93 1.03 -13.64 9.82
N TRP A 94 1.97 -14.58 9.69
CA TRP A 94 1.64 -16.00 9.68
C TRP A 94 0.93 -16.40 10.99
N ALA A 95 1.44 -15.97 12.13
CA ALA A 95 0.81 -16.23 13.43
C ALA A 95 -0.60 -15.63 13.51
N ILE A 96 -0.79 -14.37 13.11
CA ILE A 96 -2.11 -13.71 13.11
C ILE A 96 -3.13 -14.41 12.21
N LEU A 97 -2.69 -15.00 11.09
CA LEU A 97 -3.56 -15.68 10.13
C LEU A 97 -3.84 -17.14 10.48
N ASN A 98 -2.95 -17.80 11.25
CA ASN A 98 -3.08 -19.22 11.56
C ASN A 98 -3.48 -19.50 13.01
N PHE A 99 -3.51 -18.48 13.88
CA PHE A 99 -3.99 -18.61 15.25
C PHE A 99 -5.25 -17.80 15.45
N GLY A 100 -6.18 -18.38 16.23
CA GLY A 100 -7.42 -17.75 16.65
C GLY A 100 -7.65 -17.92 18.16
N PRO A 101 -8.78 -17.46 18.67
CA PRO A 101 -9.12 -17.54 20.10
C PRO A 101 -9.12 -18.96 20.66
N HIS A 102 -9.29 -19.97 19.81
CA HIS A 102 -9.34 -21.39 20.16
C HIS A 102 -8.06 -22.18 19.85
N GLY A 103 -6.97 -21.51 19.46
CA GLY A 103 -5.67 -22.10 19.11
C GLY A 103 -5.36 -22.06 17.63
N TYR A 104 -4.71 -23.10 17.11
CA TYR A 104 -4.38 -23.20 15.69
C TYR A 104 -5.65 -23.44 14.86
N VAL A 105 -5.86 -22.60 13.83
CA VAL A 105 -7.07 -22.60 12.99
C VAL A 105 -6.71 -23.06 11.59
N THR A 106 -7.51 -23.96 11.05
CA THR A 106 -7.39 -24.40 9.64
C THR A 106 -8.16 -23.49 8.70
N ASP A 107 -9.19 -22.80 9.20
CA ASP A 107 -9.97 -21.82 8.44
C ASP A 107 -9.59 -20.39 8.86
N ILE A 108 -9.08 -19.61 7.91
CA ILE A 108 -8.63 -18.23 8.13
C ILE A 108 -9.77 -17.34 8.65
N SER A 109 -11.03 -17.71 8.42
CA SER A 109 -12.21 -16.98 8.89
C SER A 109 -12.33 -16.94 10.42
N GLU A 110 -11.70 -17.86 11.13
CA GLU A 110 -11.66 -17.96 12.61
C GLU A 110 -10.35 -17.41 13.21
N SER A 111 -9.44 -16.91 12.38
CA SER A 111 -8.15 -16.37 12.81
C SER A 111 -8.28 -15.02 13.52
N PHE A 112 -7.27 -14.65 14.30
CA PHE A 112 -7.17 -13.28 14.86
C PHE A 112 -7.19 -12.22 13.75
N GLY A 113 -6.64 -12.51 12.56
CA GLY A 113 -6.70 -11.62 11.41
C GLY A 113 -8.14 -11.31 11.00
N SER A 114 -9.01 -12.31 10.94
CA SER A 114 -10.43 -12.11 10.60
C SER A 114 -11.18 -11.32 11.67
N VAL A 115 -10.91 -11.57 12.96
CA VAL A 115 -11.51 -10.83 14.08
C VAL A 115 -11.14 -9.35 14.00
N ILE A 116 -9.84 -9.05 13.83
CA ILE A 116 -9.35 -7.68 13.65
C ILE A 116 -9.95 -7.06 12.39
N GLY A 117 -9.96 -7.81 11.29
CA GLY A 117 -10.56 -7.36 10.03
C GLY A 117 -12.01 -6.96 10.19
N ARG A 118 -12.83 -7.81 10.81
CA ARG A 118 -14.27 -7.53 11.05
C ARG A 118 -14.50 -6.32 11.95
N LEU A 119 -13.65 -6.11 12.96
CA LEU A 119 -13.72 -4.94 13.83
C LEU A 119 -13.50 -3.63 13.06
N ILE A 120 -12.66 -3.65 12.05
CA ILE A 120 -12.27 -2.48 11.24
C ILE A 120 -13.24 -2.26 10.05
N VAL A 121 -13.99 -3.28 9.62
CA VAL A 121 -14.97 -3.22 8.51
C VAL A 121 -15.83 -1.95 8.55
N PRO A 122 -16.49 -1.56 9.65
CA PRO A 122 -17.39 -0.40 9.65
C PRO A 122 -16.68 0.91 9.28
N VAL A 123 -15.39 1.04 9.59
CA VAL A 123 -14.61 2.22 9.22
C VAL A 123 -14.29 2.27 7.72
N PHE A 124 -14.13 1.11 7.08
CA PHE A 124 -13.80 0.99 5.66
C PHE A 124 -15.00 0.80 4.73
N GLN A 125 -16.17 0.54 5.29
CA GLN A 125 -17.41 0.41 4.53
C GLN A 125 -17.73 1.64 3.67
N PRO A 126 -17.62 2.90 4.17
CA PRO A 126 -17.89 4.08 3.36
C PRO A 126 -16.91 4.28 2.19
N VAL A 127 -15.73 3.69 2.28
CA VAL A 127 -14.68 3.74 1.23
C VAL A 127 -14.88 2.66 0.17
N GLY A 128 -15.89 1.78 0.33
CA GLY A 128 -16.09 0.63 -0.52
C GLY A 128 -15.10 -0.53 -0.25
N LEU A 129 -14.37 -0.49 0.85
CA LEU A 129 -13.38 -1.52 1.24
C LEU A 129 -13.82 -2.31 2.49
N GLY A 130 -15.11 -2.34 2.78
CA GLY A 130 -15.71 -2.98 3.95
C GLY A 130 -15.72 -4.52 3.91
N TYR A 131 -14.68 -5.14 3.40
CA TYR A 131 -14.51 -6.60 3.33
C TYR A 131 -13.36 -7.02 4.23
N TRP A 132 -13.62 -7.88 5.22
CA TRP A 132 -12.60 -8.28 6.18
C TRP A 132 -11.35 -8.90 5.51
N GLN A 133 -11.52 -9.63 4.41
CA GLN A 133 -10.42 -10.21 3.63
C GLN A 133 -9.49 -9.12 3.06
N ILE A 134 -10.08 -8.06 2.51
CA ILE A 134 -9.33 -6.92 1.97
C ILE A 134 -8.59 -6.18 3.08
N ILE A 135 -9.24 -5.99 4.23
CA ILE A 135 -8.61 -5.31 5.38
C ILE A 135 -7.43 -6.13 5.91
N VAL A 136 -7.58 -7.44 6.04
CA VAL A 136 -6.48 -8.33 6.45
C VAL A 136 -5.34 -8.28 5.44
N ALA A 137 -5.63 -8.29 4.14
CA ALA A 137 -4.62 -8.15 3.10
C ALA A 137 -3.91 -6.78 3.16
N LEU A 138 -4.62 -5.69 3.48
CA LEU A 138 -4.03 -4.37 3.66
C LEU A 138 -3.12 -4.31 4.90
N ILE A 139 -3.50 -4.95 6.00
CA ILE A 139 -2.66 -5.08 7.20
C ILE A 139 -1.38 -5.86 6.86
N ALA A 140 -1.50 -6.99 6.15
CA ALA A 140 -0.36 -7.76 5.67
C ALA A 140 0.55 -6.91 4.75
N GLY A 141 -0.02 -6.06 3.93
CA GLY A 141 0.68 -5.13 3.05
C GLY A 141 1.50 -4.04 3.76
N ILE A 142 1.34 -3.85 5.07
CA ILE A 142 2.23 -2.99 5.86
C ILE A 142 3.62 -3.63 5.99
N ALA A 143 3.71 -4.94 6.05
CA ALA A 143 4.99 -5.64 6.05
C ALA A 143 5.72 -5.44 4.71
N ALA A 144 5.07 -5.78 3.61
CA ALA A 144 5.54 -5.52 2.26
C ALA A 144 4.33 -5.39 1.31
N LYS A 145 4.35 -4.39 0.44
CA LYS A 145 3.19 -4.04 -0.42
C LYS A 145 2.76 -5.18 -1.35
N GLU A 146 3.71 -5.95 -1.86
CA GLU A 146 3.45 -7.11 -2.72
C GLU A 146 2.71 -8.25 -1.99
N VAL A 147 2.79 -8.29 -0.66
CA VAL A 147 2.08 -9.28 0.17
C VAL A 147 0.56 -9.06 0.12
N VAL A 148 0.06 -7.85 -0.19
CA VAL A 148 -1.38 -7.61 -0.40
C VAL A 148 -1.94 -8.58 -1.45
N VAL A 149 -1.26 -8.73 -2.57
CA VAL A 149 -1.69 -9.60 -3.67
C VAL A 149 -1.69 -11.06 -3.28
N SER A 150 -0.60 -11.53 -2.66
CA SER A 150 -0.49 -12.92 -2.20
C SER A 150 -1.44 -13.21 -1.05
N SER A 151 -1.68 -12.27 -0.14
CA SER A 151 -2.69 -12.43 0.92
C SER A 151 -4.10 -12.52 0.36
N CYS A 152 -4.45 -11.70 -0.63
CA CYS A 152 -5.73 -11.86 -1.33
C CYS A 152 -5.85 -13.26 -1.97
N SER A 153 -4.79 -13.74 -2.63
CA SER A 153 -4.77 -15.09 -3.22
C SER A 153 -5.08 -16.18 -2.19
N VAL A 154 -4.41 -16.12 -1.04
CA VAL A 154 -4.61 -17.08 0.06
C VAL A 154 -6.01 -16.96 0.67
N LEU A 155 -6.49 -15.74 0.96
CA LEU A 155 -7.77 -15.49 1.59
C LEU A 155 -8.98 -15.88 0.72
N PHE A 156 -8.80 -15.89 -0.61
CA PHE A 156 -9.82 -16.36 -1.56
C PHE A 156 -9.56 -17.77 -2.08
N GLY A 157 -8.57 -18.48 -1.56
CA GLY A 157 -8.27 -19.88 -1.90
C GLY A 157 -7.74 -20.10 -3.33
N ILE A 158 -7.08 -19.09 -3.92
CA ILE A 158 -6.61 -19.13 -5.31
C ILE A 158 -5.11 -19.39 -5.32
N GLN A 159 -4.68 -20.52 -5.88
CA GLN A 159 -3.25 -20.93 -5.87
C GLN A 159 -2.36 -20.05 -6.75
N ASN A 160 -2.82 -19.61 -7.93
CA ASN A 160 -2.02 -18.85 -8.89
C ASN A 160 -2.82 -17.66 -9.47
N ILE A 161 -2.75 -16.51 -8.82
CA ILE A 161 -3.45 -15.30 -9.23
C ILE A 161 -2.89 -14.65 -10.52
N THR A 162 -1.68 -15.02 -10.93
CA THR A 162 -1.02 -14.46 -12.12
C THR A 162 -1.43 -15.14 -13.43
N THR A 163 -2.08 -16.30 -13.35
CA THR A 163 -2.61 -16.99 -14.53
C THR A 163 -3.97 -16.42 -14.93
N ALA A 164 -4.30 -16.52 -16.23
CA ALA A 164 -5.61 -16.06 -16.73
C ALA A 164 -6.78 -16.73 -15.99
N HIS A 165 -6.66 -18.02 -15.71
CA HIS A 165 -7.65 -18.77 -14.92
C HIS A 165 -7.73 -18.31 -13.47
N GLY A 166 -6.61 -18.03 -12.82
CA GLY A 166 -6.58 -17.49 -11.47
C GLY A 166 -7.18 -16.08 -11.37
N MET A 167 -6.92 -15.22 -12.36
CA MET A 167 -7.53 -13.88 -12.42
C MET A 167 -9.05 -13.96 -12.56
N THR A 168 -9.57 -14.82 -13.44
CA THR A 168 -11.03 -15.00 -13.60
C THR A 168 -11.68 -15.57 -12.34
N ALA A 169 -11.05 -16.54 -11.70
CA ALA A 169 -11.51 -17.08 -10.42
C ALA A 169 -11.54 -16.01 -9.32
N MET A 170 -10.51 -15.14 -9.25
CA MET A 170 -10.46 -14.04 -8.29
C MET A 170 -11.56 -13.01 -8.54
N VAL A 171 -11.78 -12.62 -9.78
CA VAL A 171 -12.87 -11.70 -10.15
C VAL A 171 -14.24 -12.30 -9.77
N ALA A 172 -14.45 -13.59 -10.01
CA ALA A 172 -15.68 -14.29 -9.64
C ALA A 172 -15.88 -14.31 -8.10
N SER A 173 -14.83 -14.63 -7.34
CA SER A 173 -14.86 -14.66 -5.87
C SER A 173 -15.10 -13.27 -5.27
N LEU A 174 -14.45 -12.25 -5.81
CA LEU A 174 -14.65 -10.85 -5.41
C LEU A 174 -16.05 -10.35 -5.81
N GLY A 175 -16.52 -10.70 -7.00
CA GLY A 175 -17.88 -10.38 -7.45
C GLY A 175 -18.97 -11.00 -6.58
N ALA A 176 -18.75 -12.24 -6.10
CA ALA A 176 -19.68 -12.92 -5.20
C ALA A 176 -19.92 -12.18 -3.86
N ILE A 177 -18.91 -11.43 -3.39
CA ILE A 177 -19.03 -10.58 -2.19
C ILE A 177 -19.45 -9.14 -2.49
N GLY A 178 -19.75 -8.82 -3.76
CA GLY A 178 -20.16 -7.47 -4.18
C GLY A 178 -18.98 -6.50 -4.41
N PHE A 179 -17.77 -7.00 -4.54
CA PHE A 179 -16.59 -6.17 -4.85
C PHE A 179 -16.50 -5.94 -6.36
N GLY A 180 -16.72 -4.72 -6.78
CA GLY A 180 -16.76 -4.31 -8.18
C GLY A 180 -15.58 -3.43 -8.63
N PRO A 181 -15.63 -2.91 -9.88
CA PRO A 181 -14.57 -2.05 -10.42
C PRO A 181 -14.34 -0.76 -9.61
N ALA A 182 -15.39 -0.15 -9.04
CA ALA A 182 -15.26 1.01 -8.18
C ALA A 182 -14.47 0.70 -6.90
N ASN A 183 -14.73 -0.46 -6.29
CA ASN A 183 -14.02 -0.96 -5.12
C ASN A 183 -12.55 -1.24 -5.45
N ALA A 184 -12.27 -1.82 -6.63
CA ALA A 184 -10.91 -2.08 -7.10
C ALA A 184 -10.13 -0.79 -7.30
N TYR A 185 -10.74 0.24 -7.88
CA TYR A 185 -10.11 1.55 -8.05
C TYR A 185 -9.85 2.24 -6.70
N ALA A 186 -10.81 2.17 -5.76
CA ALA A 186 -10.64 2.66 -4.40
C ALA A 186 -9.52 1.92 -3.65
N LEU A 187 -9.42 0.60 -3.80
CA LEU A 187 -8.35 -0.22 -3.22
C LEU A 187 -6.97 0.19 -3.76
N MET A 188 -6.83 0.36 -5.07
CA MET A 188 -5.58 0.83 -5.68
C MET A 188 -5.19 2.22 -5.17
N THR A 189 -6.16 3.14 -5.05
CA THR A 189 -5.96 4.48 -4.50
C THR A 189 -5.53 4.43 -3.03
N PHE A 190 -6.19 3.59 -2.24
CA PHE A 190 -5.81 3.39 -0.84
C PHE A 190 -4.39 2.82 -0.74
N CYS A 191 -4.05 1.80 -1.52
CA CYS A 191 -2.71 1.22 -1.60
C CYS A 191 -1.64 2.23 -2.08
N LEU A 192 -2.04 3.23 -2.87
CA LEU A 192 -1.16 4.31 -3.30
C LEU A 192 -0.75 5.20 -2.12
N LEU A 193 -1.66 5.52 -1.24
CA LEU A 193 -1.52 6.61 -0.26
C LEU A 193 -1.28 6.14 1.18
N TYR A 194 -1.76 4.92 1.54
CA TYR A 194 -1.70 4.44 2.91
C TYR A 194 -0.27 4.20 3.41
N VAL A 195 -0.16 3.90 4.68
CA VAL A 195 1.07 3.68 5.44
C VAL A 195 2.16 2.98 4.61
N PRO A 196 3.41 3.48 4.60
CA PRO A 196 4.52 2.84 3.92
C PRO A 196 4.91 1.52 4.60
N CYS A 197 5.73 0.72 3.93
CA CYS A 197 6.21 -0.54 4.48
C CYS A 197 7.06 -0.32 5.76
N THR A 198 7.16 -1.36 6.58
CA THR A 198 7.90 -1.34 7.85
C THR A 198 9.31 -0.82 7.72
N ALA A 199 10.02 -1.12 6.63
CA ALA A 199 11.36 -0.60 6.35
C ALA A 199 11.37 0.93 6.22
N THR A 200 10.36 1.51 5.55
CA THR A 200 10.23 2.98 5.41
C THR A 200 9.85 3.61 6.75
N ILE A 201 8.97 2.98 7.53
CA ILE A 201 8.60 3.45 8.88
C ILE A 201 9.86 3.53 9.76
N ALA A 202 10.69 2.49 9.74
CA ALA A 202 11.95 2.48 10.48
C ALA A 202 12.90 3.61 10.05
N THR A 203 12.94 3.92 8.75
CA THR A 203 13.75 5.04 8.23
C THR A 203 13.20 6.39 8.70
N ILE A 204 11.88 6.62 8.60
CA ILE A 204 11.23 7.84 9.08
C ILE A 204 11.51 8.04 10.57
N HIS A 205 11.40 6.97 11.37
CA HIS A 205 11.71 7.05 12.80
C HIS A 205 13.16 7.42 13.08
N ARG A 206 14.12 6.89 12.31
CA ARG A 206 15.54 7.24 12.46
C ARG A 206 15.85 8.69 12.13
N GLU A 207 15.17 9.25 11.12
CA GLU A 207 15.34 10.66 10.75
C GLU A 207 14.70 11.61 11.78
N LEU A 208 13.50 11.27 12.26
CA LEU A 208 12.76 12.13 13.19
C LEU A 208 13.19 11.96 14.65
N GLN A 209 13.87 10.89 15.02
CA GLN A 209 14.29 10.56 16.38
C GLN A 209 13.15 10.63 17.42
N SER A 210 11.89 10.56 17.00
CA SER A 210 10.70 10.73 17.82
C SER A 210 9.57 9.80 17.40
N TRP A 211 9.12 8.93 18.29
CA TRP A 211 7.96 8.06 18.05
C TRP A 211 6.65 8.83 17.88
N LYS A 212 6.51 9.98 18.59
CA LYS A 212 5.31 10.83 18.47
C LYS A 212 5.20 11.44 17.07
N SER A 213 6.30 11.99 16.55
CA SER A 213 6.33 12.58 15.22
C SER A 213 6.16 11.51 14.13
N THR A 214 6.77 10.34 14.30
CA THR A 214 6.58 9.20 13.39
C THR A 214 5.12 8.76 13.37
N GLY A 215 4.50 8.57 14.55
CA GLY A 215 3.10 8.21 14.67
C GLY A 215 2.16 9.24 14.05
N PHE A 216 2.43 10.53 14.22
CA PHE A 216 1.66 11.60 13.60
C PHE A 216 1.69 11.54 12.07
N ILE A 217 2.88 11.32 11.48
CA ILE A 217 3.02 11.18 10.02
C ILE A 217 2.25 9.95 9.51
N LEU A 218 2.34 8.83 10.20
CA LEU A 218 1.61 7.61 9.80
C LEU A 218 0.10 7.80 9.88
N LEU A 219 -0.38 8.45 10.94
CA LEU A 219 -1.80 8.77 11.09
C LEU A 219 -2.27 9.73 9.99
N TYR A 220 -1.48 10.77 9.72
CA TYR A 220 -1.77 11.72 8.63
C TYR A 220 -1.88 11.00 7.28
N GLN A 221 -0.94 10.10 6.96
CA GLN A 221 -0.98 9.32 5.72
C GLN A 221 -2.21 8.42 5.65
N LEU A 222 -2.57 7.76 6.76
CA LEU A 222 -3.75 6.90 6.82
C LEU A 222 -5.04 7.69 6.62
N CYS A 223 -5.18 8.85 7.29
CA CYS A 223 -6.33 9.74 7.12
C CYS A 223 -6.43 10.27 5.69
N THR A 224 -5.31 10.70 5.11
CA THR A 224 -5.28 11.18 3.71
C THR A 224 -5.68 10.06 2.74
N ALA A 225 -5.15 8.84 2.93
CA ALA A 225 -5.50 7.68 2.12
C ALA A 225 -7.00 7.37 2.22
N TRP A 226 -7.56 7.42 3.42
CA TRP A 226 -8.98 7.16 3.66
C TRP A 226 -9.87 8.20 2.97
N ILE A 227 -9.59 9.50 3.18
CA ILE A 227 -10.38 10.60 2.59
C ILE A 227 -10.35 10.55 1.07
N ILE A 228 -9.16 10.39 0.48
CA ILE A 228 -9.01 10.37 -0.98
C ILE A 228 -9.69 9.13 -1.57
N SER A 229 -9.52 7.97 -0.95
CA SER A 229 -10.18 6.75 -1.41
C SER A 229 -11.70 6.83 -1.27
N PHE A 230 -12.22 7.49 -0.23
CA PHE A 230 -13.64 7.77 -0.09
C PHE A 230 -14.16 8.61 -1.27
N VAL A 231 -13.52 9.72 -1.58
CA VAL A 231 -13.90 10.59 -2.70
C VAL A 231 -13.84 9.82 -4.02
N VAL A 232 -12.75 9.11 -4.26
CA VAL A 232 -12.54 8.32 -5.48
C VAL A 232 -13.57 7.22 -5.64
N TYR A 233 -13.91 6.50 -4.56
CA TYR A 233 -14.94 5.47 -4.58
C TYR A 233 -16.30 6.03 -5.01
N HIS A 234 -16.73 7.14 -4.41
CA HIS A 234 -18.02 7.74 -4.73
C HIS A 234 -18.06 8.30 -6.16
N ILE A 235 -16.99 8.94 -6.62
CA ILE A 235 -16.88 9.39 -8.01
C ILE A 235 -16.91 8.19 -8.96
N ALA A 236 -16.13 7.16 -8.72
CA ALA A 236 -16.09 5.98 -9.57
C ALA A 236 -17.44 5.25 -9.59
N SER A 237 -18.12 5.15 -8.46
CA SER A 237 -19.45 4.52 -8.38
C SER A 237 -20.51 5.29 -9.18
N LEU A 238 -20.48 6.63 -9.15
CA LEU A 238 -21.36 7.48 -9.95
C LEU A 238 -21.12 7.30 -11.46
N PHE A 239 -19.85 7.33 -11.89
CA PHE A 239 -19.51 7.14 -13.30
C PHE A 239 -19.88 5.75 -13.82
N LEU A 240 -19.60 4.70 -13.04
CA LEU A 240 -19.95 3.32 -13.42
C LEU A 240 -21.46 3.08 -13.42
N SER A 241 -22.20 3.72 -12.52
CA SER A 241 -23.68 3.69 -12.55
C SER A 241 -24.25 4.37 -13.79
N LEU A 242 -23.62 5.43 -14.28
CA LEU A 242 -24.02 6.14 -15.50
C LEU A 242 -23.70 5.36 -16.81
N ILE A 243 -22.69 4.49 -16.80
CA ILE A 243 -22.29 3.71 -17.98
C ILE A 243 -23.11 2.42 -18.12
N HIS A 244 -23.73 1.94 -17.02
CA HIS A 244 -24.59 0.76 -17.00
C HIS A 244 -26.08 1.05 -17.22
N ILE A 245 -26.46 2.32 -17.54
CA ILE A 245 -27.75 2.70 -18.10
C ILE A 245 -27.60 2.85 -19.61
#